data_5d94f9857824293ba9c6b90c3dc995e9
#
_entry.id   5d94f9857824293ba9c6b90c3dc995e9
#
_cell.length_a   1.000
_cell.length_b   1.000
_cell.length_c   1.000
_cell.angle_alpha   90.00
_cell.angle_beta   90.00
_cell.angle_gamma   90.00
#
_symmetry.space_group_name_H-M   'P 1'
#
loop_
_entity.id
_entity.type
_entity.pdbx_description
1 polymer ?
#
loop_
_entity_poly.entity_id
_entity_poly.type
_entity_poly.pdbx_seq_one_letter_code
_entity_poly.pdbx_strand_id
1 'polypeptide(L)'
;TYGKVKAMFNERNQQIKEAGPSTPLLLLGLNGAPQAGDNFNVMNDEHEAKTIANRRTQLQREQGLRTQKHNTLAEIGRRIAIGDFKELNIIVKADVDGSVEALSDSLLKLSTEEVQVNVIHKSVGAISESDIMLASASNAIIVGFNVRPDPVAAENAERDGVDIRLYR
;
A
#
# COMPACT_ATOMS: atom_id res chain seq x y z
N THR A 1 -12.45 -6.69 -7.81
CA THR A 1 -12.42 -7.89 -8.69
C THR A 1 -13.52 -8.87 -8.29
N TYR A 2 -14.03 -9.67 -9.20
CA TYR A 2 -14.97 -10.77 -8.97
C TYR A 2 -14.62 -11.91 -9.94
N GLY A 3 -15.19 -13.10 -9.75
CA GLY A 3 -14.99 -14.19 -10.68
C GLY A 3 -15.60 -15.50 -10.17
N LYS A 4 -15.75 -16.46 -11.08
CA LYS A 4 -16.18 -17.81 -10.74
C LYS A 4 -14.97 -18.69 -10.49
N VAL A 5 -14.91 -19.31 -9.32
CA VAL A 5 -13.83 -20.24 -8.97
C VAL A 5 -13.80 -21.39 -9.96
N LYS A 6 -12.70 -21.55 -10.69
CA LYS A 6 -12.50 -22.65 -11.66
C LYS A 6 -11.69 -23.79 -11.05
N ALA A 7 -10.71 -23.49 -10.24
CA ALA A 7 -9.90 -24.45 -9.52
C ALA A 7 -9.27 -23.79 -8.28
N MET A 8 -9.01 -24.63 -7.26
CA MET A 8 -8.28 -24.28 -6.07
C MET A 8 -7.15 -25.28 -5.84
N PHE A 9 -5.98 -24.79 -5.46
CA PHE A 9 -4.82 -25.64 -5.18
C PHE A 9 -4.27 -25.28 -3.79
N ASN A 10 -3.86 -26.32 -3.06
CA ASN A 10 -3.20 -26.13 -1.76
C ASN A 10 -1.70 -25.79 -1.94
N GLU A 11 -0.98 -25.60 -0.82
CA GLU A 11 0.46 -25.31 -0.80
C GLU A 11 1.33 -26.41 -1.45
N ARG A 12 0.80 -27.62 -1.60
CA ARG A 12 1.45 -28.76 -2.28
C ARG A 12 1.08 -28.88 -3.76
N ASN A 13 0.40 -27.86 -4.30
CA ASN A 13 -0.08 -27.83 -5.68
C ASN A 13 -1.08 -28.96 -6.02
N GLN A 14 -1.80 -29.47 -5.03
CA GLN A 14 -2.85 -30.46 -5.20
C GLN A 14 -4.19 -29.77 -5.30
N GLN A 15 -5.01 -30.17 -6.27
CA GLN A 15 -6.34 -29.59 -6.43
C GLN A 15 -7.27 -30.00 -5.27
N ILE A 16 -7.89 -29.01 -4.67
CA ILE A 16 -8.84 -29.18 -3.57
C ILE A 16 -10.24 -28.68 -3.99
N LYS A 17 -11.27 -29.27 -3.42
CA LYS A 17 -12.68 -28.88 -3.71
C LYS A 17 -13.24 -27.92 -2.67
N GLU A 18 -12.74 -27.98 -1.46
CA GLU A 18 -13.18 -27.17 -0.32
C GLU A 18 -11.97 -26.65 0.46
N ALA A 19 -12.09 -25.45 1.00
CA ALA A 19 -11.06 -24.84 1.83
C ALA A 19 -11.70 -24.30 3.10
N GLY A 20 -11.12 -24.65 4.25
CA GLY A 20 -11.55 -24.15 5.55
C GLY A 20 -11.00 -22.74 5.86
N PRO A 21 -11.36 -22.17 7.03
CA PRO A 21 -10.81 -20.92 7.50
C PRO A 21 -9.28 -20.98 7.59
N SER A 22 -8.63 -19.85 7.24
CA SER A 22 -7.15 -19.70 7.31
C SER A 22 -6.36 -20.73 6.49
N THR A 23 -6.96 -21.37 5.50
CA THR A 23 -6.28 -22.31 4.61
C THR A 23 -5.61 -21.52 3.46
N PRO A 24 -4.26 -21.58 3.30
CA PRO A 24 -3.60 -20.98 2.17
C PRO A 24 -3.96 -21.74 0.89
N LEU A 25 -4.35 -21.01 -0.15
CA LEU A 25 -4.73 -21.62 -1.42
C LEU A 25 -4.40 -20.71 -2.61
N LEU A 26 -4.09 -21.34 -3.73
CA LEU A 26 -4.03 -20.70 -5.04
C LEU A 26 -5.40 -20.83 -5.71
N LEU A 27 -6.01 -19.70 -6.03
CA LEU A 27 -7.35 -19.63 -6.60
C LEU A 27 -7.29 -19.21 -8.06
N LEU A 28 -7.95 -19.96 -8.93
CA LEU A 28 -8.09 -19.64 -10.35
C LEU A 28 -9.52 -19.29 -10.69
N GLY A 29 -9.69 -18.26 -11.53
CA GLY A 29 -11.00 -17.87 -12.10
C GLY A 29 -11.43 -16.44 -11.78
N LEU A 30 -10.58 -15.64 -11.12
CA LEU A 30 -10.87 -14.23 -10.89
C LEU A 30 -10.66 -13.41 -12.16
N ASN A 31 -11.54 -12.43 -12.38
CA ASN A 31 -11.44 -11.44 -13.44
C ASN A 31 -10.57 -10.27 -12.98
N GLY A 32 -9.28 -10.32 -13.22
CA GLY A 32 -8.28 -9.36 -12.77
C GLY A 32 -7.55 -9.79 -11.49
N ALA A 33 -6.49 -9.09 -11.14
CA ALA A 33 -5.71 -9.35 -9.94
C ALA A 33 -6.27 -8.54 -8.75
N PRO A 34 -6.61 -9.18 -7.62
CA PRO A 34 -6.86 -8.48 -6.37
C PRO A 34 -5.55 -7.91 -5.82
N GLN A 35 -5.64 -6.87 -5.00
CA GLN A 35 -4.49 -6.36 -4.27
C GLN A 35 -4.31 -7.13 -2.96
N ALA A 36 -3.08 -7.11 -2.42
CA ALA A 36 -2.82 -7.65 -1.10
C ALA A 36 -3.68 -6.92 -0.06
N GLY A 37 -4.21 -7.68 0.93
CA GLY A 37 -5.12 -7.15 1.96
C GLY A 37 -6.58 -6.99 1.55
N ASP A 38 -6.92 -7.23 0.28
CA ASP A 38 -8.32 -7.20 -0.16
C ASP A 38 -9.16 -8.28 0.53
N ASN A 39 -10.31 -7.88 1.08
CA ASN A 39 -11.27 -8.81 1.68
C ASN A 39 -11.94 -9.67 0.62
N PHE A 40 -11.91 -10.97 0.85
CA PHE A 40 -12.50 -11.99 -0.01
C PHE A 40 -13.85 -12.47 0.54
N ASN A 41 -14.90 -12.37 -0.27
CA ASN A 41 -16.24 -12.83 0.07
C ASN A 41 -16.72 -13.86 -0.95
N VAL A 42 -17.31 -14.95 -0.47
CA VAL A 42 -17.93 -15.99 -1.30
C VAL A 42 -19.42 -15.68 -1.45
N MET A 43 -19.91 -15.75 -2.68
CA MET A 43 -21.32 -15.53 -3.03
C MET A 43 -21.84 -16.67 -3.88
N ASN A 44 -23.13 -16.98 -3.76
CA ASN A 44 -23.76 -18.04 -4.54
C ASN A 44 -24.20 -17.58 -5.93
N ASP A 45 -24.45 -16.27 -6.10
CA ASP A 45 -24.90 -15.69 -7.37
C ASP A 45 -23.80 -14.81 -8.00
N GLU A 46 -23.43 -15.16 -9.24
CA GLU A 46 -22.43 -14.40 -10.03
C GLU A 46 -22.93 -13.00 -10.39
N HIS A 47 -24.22 -12.84 -10.63
CA HIS A 47 -24.80 -11.53 -10.99
C HIS A 47 -24.73 -10.56 -9.81
N GLU A 48 -25.04 -11.04 -8.62
CA GLU A 48 -24.92 -10.27 -7.39
C GLU A 48 -23.47 -9.88 -7.11
N ALA A 49 -22.53 -10.82 -7.24
CA ALA A 49 -21.09 -10.57 -7.07
C ALA A 49 -20.59 -9.49 -8.03
N LYS A 50 -20.99 -9.53 -9.30
CA LYS A 50 -20.66 -8.52 -10.31
C LYS A 50 -21.22 -7.14 -9.96
N THR A 51 -22.46 -7.08 -9.52
CA THR A 51 -23.12 -5.83 -9.15
C THR A 51 -22.42 -5.15 -7.97
N ILE A 52 -22.09 -5.92 -6.94
CA ILE A 52 -21.36 -5.42 -5.77
C ILE A 52 -19.96 -4.96 -6.14
N ALA A 53 -19.24 -5.73 -6.96
CA ALA A 53 -17.90 -5.37 -7.40
C ALA A 53 -17.90 -4.04 -8.19
N ASN A 54 -18.84 -3.87 -9.12
CA ASN A 54 -18.98 -2.64 -9.89
C ASN A 54 -19.30 -1.44 -8.99
N ARG A 55 -20.21 -1.60 -8.03
CA ARG A 55 -20.58 -0.54 -7.09
C ARG A 55 -19.40 -0.13 -6.21
N ARG A 56 -18.60 -1.09 -5.72
CA ARG A 56 -17.39 -0.80 -4.94
C ARG A 56 -16.34 -0.06 -5.78
N THR A 57 -16.12 -0.48 -7.02
CA THR A 57 -15.19 0.21 -7.94
C THR A 57 -15.63 1.65 -8.21
N GLN A 58 -16.92 1.88 -8.39
CA GLN A 58 -17.45 3.23 -8.57
C GLN A 58 -17.24 4.09 -7.31
N LEU A 59 -17.54 3.57 -6.13
CA LEU A 59 -17.33 4.28 -4.86
C LEU A 59 -15.85 4.62 -4.64
N GLN A 60 -14.93 3.71 -4.96
CA GLN A 60 -13.49 3.97 -4.87
C GLN A 60 -13.06 5.10 -5.81
N ARG A 61 -13.57 5.13 -7.05
CA ARG A 61 -13.29 6.23 -7.99
C ARG A 61 -13.83 7.56 -7.47
N GLU A 62 -15.06 7.59 -6.96
CA GLU A 62 -15.67 8.80 -6.38
C GLU A 62 -14.90 9.29 -5.15
N GLN A 63 -14.45 8.37 -4.28
CA GLN A 63 -13.61 8.69 -3.13
C GLN A 63 -12.25 9.25 -3.57
N GLY A 64 -11.59 8.63 -4.55
CA GLY A 64 -10.33 9.12 -5.10
C GLY A 64 -10.44 10.54 -5.66
N LEU A 65 -11.53 10.85 -6.36
CA LEU A 65 -11.81 12.19 -6.87
C LEU A 65 -12.09 13.21 -5.73
N ARG A 66 -12.69 12.77 -4.63
CA ARG A 66 -12.95 13.63 -3.47
C ARG A 66 -11.70 13.88 -2.63
N THR A 67 -10.80 12.90 -2.54
CA THR A 67 -9.55 13.00 -1.76
C THR A 67 -8.55 13.97 -2.41
N GLN A 68 -8.68 14.28 -3.70
CA GLN A 68 -7.92 15.32 -4.39
C GLN A 68 -8.38 16.75 -4.07
N LYS A 69 -9.35 16.94 -3.17
CA LYS A 69 -9.70 18.29 -2.69
C LYS A 69 -8.50 18.84 -1.92
N HIS A 70 -7.94 19.92 -2.49
CA HIS A 70 -6.88 20.70 -1.88
C HIS A 70 -7.19 21.02 -0.41
N ASN A 71 -6.18 20.85 0.45
CA ASN A 71 -6.22 21.34 1.81
C ASN A 71 -6.65 22.80 1.79
N THR A 72 -7.77 23.12 2.44
CA THR A 72 -8.27 24.51 2.46
C THR A 72 -7.33 25.37 3.28
N LEU A 73 -7.19 26.67 2.92
CA LEU A 73 -6.39 27.63 3.67
C LEU A 73 -6.77 27.69 5.16
N ALA A 74 -8.04 27.39 5.48
CA ALA A 74 -8.52 27.28 6.86
C ALA A 74 -7.89 26.10 7.62
N GLU A 75 -7.64 24.98 6.95
CA GLU A 75 -7.01 23.80 7.52
C GLU A 75 -5.51 24.01 7.74
N ILE A 76 -4.86 24.72 6.81
CA ILE A 76 -3.48 25.18 6.94
C ILE A 76 -3.35 26.17 8.10
N GLY A 77 -4.26 27.14 8.22
CA GLY A 77 -4.28 28.10 9.31
C GLY A 77 -4.48 27.45 10.69
N ARG A 78 -5.31 26.40 10.76
CA ARG A 78 -5.53 25.63 12.00
C ARG A 78 -4.29 24.81 12.39
N ARG A 79 -3.54 24.26 11.42
CA ARG A 79 -2.28 23.54 11.64
C ARG A 79 -1.18 24.48 12.15
N ILE A 80 -1.09 25.68 11.60
CA ILE A 80 -0.14 26.73 12.06
C ILE A 80 -0.46 27.19 13.48
N ALA A 81 -1.74 27.27 13.85
CA ALA A 81 -2.19 27.73 15.17
C ALA A 81 -1.94 26.71 16.30
N ILE A 82 -1.78 25.41 15.98
CA ILE A 82 -1.53 24.35 16.97
C ILE A 82 -0.04 24.27 17.36
N GLY A 83 0.87 24.95 16.62
CA GLY A 83 2.33 24.98 16.91
C GLY A 83 3.00 23.63 16.69
N ASP A 84 4.28 23.64 16.40
CA ASP A 84 5.27 22.52 16.25
C ASP A 84 4.74 21.13 15.84
N PHE A 85 3.82 21.10 14.88
CA PHE A 85 3.32 19.85 14.29
C PHE A 85 4.39 19.29 13.34
N LYS A 86 5.01 18.19 13.74
CA LYS A 86 6.05 17.52 12.92
C LYS A 86 5.38 16.50 12.00
N GLU A 87 5.59 16.66 10.71
CA GLU A 87 5.20 15.65 9.71
C GLU A 87 6.41 14.75 9.40
N LEU A 88 6.23 13.46 9.53
CA LEU A 88 7.20 12.45 9.12
C LEU A 88 6.71 11.79 7.83
N ASN A 89 7.30 12.20 6.73
CA ASN A 89 7.01 11.64 5.43
C ASN A 89 7.83 10.39 5.19
N ILE A 90 7.20 9.30 4.76
CA ILE A 90 7.85 8.00 4.58
C ILE A 90 7.52 7.46 3.17
N ILE A 91 8.53 6.89 2.52
CA ILE A 91 8.40 6.05 1.34
C ILE A 91 8.67 4.60 1.78
N VAL A 92 7.75 3.69 1.49
CA VAL A 92 7.86 2.27 1.87
C VAL A 92 8.18 1.42 0.64
N LYS A 93 9.27 0.64 0.74
CA LYS A 93 9.67 -0.34 -0.29
C LYS A 93 9.83 -1.70 0.37
N ALA A 94 9.30 -2.74 -0.24
CA ALA A 94 9.49 -4.12 0.21
C ALA A 94 9.58 -5.10 -0.96
N ASP A 95 9.88 -6.34 -0.65
CA ASP A 95 10.01 -7.43 -1.63
C ASP A 95 8.65 -7.93 -2.15
N VAL A 96 7.59 -7.80 -1.37
CA VAL A 96 6.22 -8.24 -1.72
C VAL A 96 5.16 -7.24 -1.29
N ASP A 97 4.02 -7.21 -1.99
CA ASP A 97 2.90 -6.29 -1.73
C ASP A 97 2.35 -6.41 -0.31
N GLY A 98 2.23 -7.64 0.21
CA GLY A 98 1.73 -7.86 1.58
C GLY A 98 2.62 -7.25 2.65
N SER A 99 3.94 -7.25 2.45
CA SER A 99 4.90 -6.59 3.35
C SER A 99 4.76 -5.07 3.29
N VAL A 100 4.62 -4.51 2.09
CA VAL A 100 4.41 -3.06 1.87
C VAL A 100 3.14 -2.58 2.60
N GLU A 101 2.05 -3.33 2.47
CA GLU A 101 0.78 -2.97 3.10
C GLU A 101 0.85 -3.07 4.62
N ALA A 102 1.34 -4.21 5.16
CA ALA A 102 1.45 -4.41 6.60
C ALA A 102 2.35 -3.36 7.28
N LEU A 103 3.48 -3.00 6.63
CA LEU A 103 4.36 -1.94 7.12
C LEU A 103 3.69 -0.58 7.06
N SER A 104 3.03 -0.25 5.95
CA SER A 104 2.34 1.04 5.81
C SER A 104 1.27 1.22 6.87
N ASP A 105 0.45 0.19 7.11
CA ASP A 105 -0.58 0.21 8.15
C ASP A 105 0.00 0.33 9.56
N SER A 106 1.13 -0.36 9.82
CA SER A 106 1.80 -0.29 11.11
C SER A 106 2.41 1.09 11.36
N LEU A 107 3.02 1.69 10.33
CA LEU A 107 3.61 3.03 10.40
C LEU A 107 2.54 4.11 10.60
N LEU A 108 1.40 4.01 9.88
CA LEU A 108 0.29 4.95 10.06
C LEU A 108 -0.31 4.90 11.48
N LYS A 109 -0.34 3.73 12.11
CA LYS A 109 -0.80 3.56 13.51
C LYS A 109 0.14 4.19 14.54
N LEU A 110 1.39 4.48 14.18
CA LEU A 110 2.35 5.17 15.05
C LEU A 110 2.16 6.69 15.05
N SER A 111 1.26 7.23 14.24
CA SER A 111 0.92 8.66 14.28
C SER A 111 0.43 9.06 15.67
N THR A 112 0.99 10.14 16.19
CA THR A 112 0.60 10.79 17.46
C THR A 112 0.09 12.19 17.19
N GLU A 113 -0.40 12.86 18.24
CA GLU A 113 -0.83 14.27 18.14
C GLU A 113 0.34 15.22 17.85
N GLU A 114 1.56 14.85 18.24
CA GLU A 114 2.77 15.65 18.02
C GLU A 114 3.44 15.36 16.68
N VAL A 115 3.38 14.09 16.20
CA VAL A 115 4.05 13.66 14.97
C VAL A 115 3.06 12.89 14.11
N GLN A 116 2.76 13.42 12.95
CA GLN A 116 1.94 12.74 11.95
C GLN A 116 2.83 11.96 10.99
N VAL A 117 2.59 10.66 10.89
CA VAL A 117 3.26 9.79 9.92
C VAL A 117 2.44 9.77 8.62
N ASN A 118 3.07 10.15 7.51
CA ASN A 118 2.46 10.14 6.18
C ASN A 118 3.23 9.18 5.28
N VAL A 119 2.55 8.17 4.74
CA VAL A 119 3.12 7.31 3.70
C VAL A 119 2.83 7.93 2.35
N ILE A 120 3.84 8.58 1.75
CA ILE A 120 3.71 9.31 0.48
C ILE A 120 3.66 8.35 -0.70
N HIS A 121 4.52 7.34 -0.67
CA HIS A 121 4.63 6.35 -1.74
C HIS A 121 4.92 4.97 -1.16
N LYS A 122 4.32 3.96 -1.78
CA LYS A 122 4.54 2.57 -1.43
C LYS A 122 4.65 1.73 -2.70
N SER A 123 5.70 0.91 -2.79
CA SER A 123 5.89 0.03 -3.96
C SER A 123 6.77 -1.17 -3.65
N VAL A 124 6.74 -2.15 -4.53
CA VAL A 124 7.52 -3.39 -4.45
C VAL A 124 8.80 -3.27 -5.27
N GLY A 125 9.85 -3.93 -4.82
CA GLY A 125 11.14 -4.05 -5.51
C GLY A 125 12.25 -3.21 -4.89
N ALA A 126 13.42 -3.16 -5.55
CA ALA A 126 14.58 -2.40 -5.10
C ALA A 126 14.29 -0.90 -5.02
N ILE A 127 15.04 -0.21 -4.17
CA ILE A 127 14.95 1.25 -4.07
C ILE A 127 15.68 1.83 -5.29
N SER A 128 14.95 2.60 -6.09
CA SER A 128 15.41 3.19 -7.36
C SER A 128 15.78 4.66 -7.20
N GLU A 129 16.45 5.20 -8.22
CA GLU A 129 16.77 6.63 -8.30
C GLU A 129 15.51 7.51 -8.21
N SER A 130 14.41 7.10 -8.84
CA SER A 130 13.15 7.84 -8.77
C SER A 130 12.59 7.94 -7.35
N ASP A 131 12.78 6.90 -6.52
CA ASP A 131 12.38 6.93 -5.11
C ASP A 131 13.23 7.93 -4.31
N ILE A 132 14.54 8.03 -4.61
CA ILE A 132 15.43 9.02 -4.00
C ILE A 132 15.03 10.44 -4.36
N MET A 133 14.77 10.70 -5.65
CA MET A 133 14.30 12.01 -6.11
C MET A 133 12.98 12.41 -5.43
N LEU A 134 12.04 11.47 -5.30
CA LEU A 134 10.77 11.72 -4.62
C LEU A 134 10.99 12.00 -3.13
N ALA A 135 11.87 11.24 -2.47
CA ALA A 135 12.20 11.42 -1.06
C ALA A 135 12.85 12.78 -0.79
N SER A 136 13.81 13.19 -1.63
CA SER A 136 14.45 14.50 -1.56
C SER A 136 13.44 15.64 -1.75
N ALA A 137 12.57 15.54 -2.76
CA ALA A 137 11.55 16.55 -3.04
C ALA A 137 10.49 16.70 -1.94
N SER A 138 10.21 15.62 -1.21
CA SER A 138 9.17 15.55 -0.17
C SER A 138 9.72 15.59 1.25
N ASN A 139 11.03 15.73 1.43
CA ASN A 139 11.72 15.60 2.71
C ASN A 139 11.30 14.32 3.45
N ALA A 140 11.33 13.19 2.74
CA ALA A 140 10.86 11.89 3.22
C ALA A 140 12.03 10.96 3.55
N ILE A 141 11.77 10.03 4.47
CA ILE A 141 12.67 8.91 4.80
C ILE A 141 12.23 7.69 3.99
N ILE A 142 13.19 6.93 3.47
CA ILE A 142 12.89 5.67 2.76
C ILE A 142 13.06 4.50 3.73
N VAL A 143 12.00 3.71 3.89
CA VAL A 143 11.98 2.47 4.67
C VAL A 143 11.95 1.28 3.71
N GLY A 144 13.05 0.54 3.65
CA GLY A 144 13.20 -0.68 2.85
C GLY A 144 13.09 -1.94 3.71
N PHE A 145 12.17 -2.84 3.40
CA PHE A 145 12.03 -4.14 4.05
C PHE A 145 12.42 -5.27 3.11
N ASN A 146 13.44 -6.03 3.48
CA ASN A 146 14.01 -7.13 2.69
C ASN A 146 14.39 -6.73 1.25
N VAL A 147 14.70 -5.46 1.02
CA VAL A 147 15.16 -4.90 -0.26
C VAL A 147 16.46 -4.14 -0.09
N ARG A 148 17.15 -3.88 -1.19
CA ARG A 148 18.37 -3.07 -1.20
C ARG A 148 18.22 -1.94 -2.21
N PRO A 149 18.91 -0.81 -1.99
CA PRO A 149 18.98 0.24 -3.00
C PRO A 149 19.85 -0.23 -4.18
N ASP A 150 19.48 0.22 -5.37
CA ASP A 150 20.35 0.11 -6.52
C ASP A 150 21.65 0.91 -6.28
N PRO A 151 22.79 0.53 -6.87
CA PRO A 151 24.06 1.23 -6.65
C PRO A 151 23.97 2.73 -6.94
N VAL A 152 23.29 3.12 -8.03
CA VAL A 152 23.07 4.53 -8.40
C VAL A 152 22.17 5.23 -7.39
N ALA A 153 21.13 4.53 -6.89
CA ALA A 153 20.23 5.08 -5.88
C ALA A 153 20.96 5.32 -4.55
N ALA A 154 21.87 4.41 -4.15
CA ALA A 154 22.67 4.57 -2.94
C ALA A 154 23.60 5.80 -3.02
N GLU A 155 24.28 6.00 -4.15
CA GLU A 155 25.14 7.17 -4.38
C GLU A 155 24.34 8.49 -4.37
N ASN A 156 23.19 8.49 -5.05
CA ASN A 156 22.31 9.66 -5.08
C ASN A 156 21.72 9.98 -3.69
N ALA A 157 21.41 8.96 -2.88
CA ALA A 157 20.92 9.16 -1.51
C ALA A 157 21.97 9.85 -0.62
N GLU A 158 23.21 9.44 -0.72
CA GLU A 158 24.32 10.09 0.01
C GLU A 158 24.54 11.54 -0.44
N ARG A 159 24.48 11.79 -1.77
CA ARG A 159 24.64 13.12 -2.33
C ARG A 159 23.52 14.06 -1.93
N ASP A 160 22.28 13.58 -1.98
CA ASP A 160 21.07 14.40 -1.76
C ASP A 160 20.64 14.42 -0.29
N GLY A 161 21.35 13.69 0.60
CA GLY A 161 21.12 13.65 2.04
C GLY A 161 19.81 12.90 2.42
N VAL A 162 19.38 11.95 1.60
CA VAL A 162 18.17 11.14 1.85
C VAL A 162 18.49 9.99 2.80
N ASP A 163 17.76 9.89 3.91
CA ASP A 163 17.92 8.80 4.88
C ASP A 163 17.22 7.52 4.40
N ILE A 164 17.98 6.43 4.27
CA ILE A 164 17.48 5.10 3.91
C ILE A 164 17.63 4.17 5.11
N ARG A 165 16.52 3.61 5.59
CA ARG A 165 16.47 2.63 6.68
C ARG A 165 16.09 1.26 6.13
N LEU A 166 17.03 0.31 6.25
CA LEU A 166 16.84 -1.05 5.74
C LEU A 166 16.58 -2.02 6.90
N TYR A 167 15.53 -2.81 6.74
CA TYR A 167 15.08 -3.83 7.70
C TYR A 167 14.94 -5.20 7.01
N ARG A 168 15.00 -6.27 7.82
CA ARG A 168 14.84 -7.66 7.38
C ARG A 168 13.89 -8.40 8.30
#